data_0ce18dedc46536f4071f8a871ada832e
#
_entry.id   0ce18dedc46536f4071f8a871ada832e
#
_cell.length_a   1.000
_cell.length_b   1.000
_cell.length_c   1.000
_cell.angle_alpha   90.00
_cell.angle_beta   90.00
_cell.angle_gamma   90.00
#
_symmetry.space_group_name_H-M   'P 1'
#
loop_
_entity.id
_entity.type
_entity.pdbx_description
1 polymer ?
#
loop_
_entity_poly.entity_id
_entity_poly.type
_entity_poly.pdbx_seq_one_letter_code
_entity_poly.pdbx_strand_id
1 'polypeptide(L)'
;MTPSDPELLERLDDDRTGESLRTLYRRYSDELYGFAYQALGDRGAADEVVQDVFTSVWRNAHTYDERRGSFRTWVYRIARNAVIDKRRRRAVRPALSVFDESPGAEPGALDESIEQAALRWQMAAALARLTPEHREVVRLAHYEGMTMREIAEAKGLPIGTIKSRAWYAMRSLRLTLEEMEGAV
;
A
#
# COMPACT_ATOMS: atom_id res chain seq x y z
N MET A 1 5.17 -29.00 7.43
CA MET A 1 5.03 -27.64 8.04
C MET A 1 5.31 -26.63 6.95
N THR A 2 4.40 -25.71 6.68
CA THR A 2 4.60 -24.68 5.65
C THR A 2 5.53 -23.61 6.23
N PRO A 3 6.66 -23.24 5.57
CA PRO A 3 7.58 -22.25 6.11
C PRO A 3 6.90 -20.88 6.26
N SER A 4 7.31 -20.13 7.30
CA SER A 4 6.87 -18.75 7.53
C SER A 4 7.45 -17.79 6.49
N ASP A 5 6.86 -16.58 6.37
CA ASP A 5 7.38 -15.59 5.43
C ASP A 5 8.80 -15.13 5.73
N PRO A 6 9.21 -14.90 7.01
CA PRO A 6 10.59 -14.63 7.36
C PRO A 6 11.55 -15.74 6.95
N GLU A 7 11.20 -17.01 7.21
CA GLU A 7 12.03 -18.16 6.81
C GLU A 7 12.19 -18.26 5.28
N LEU A 8 11.14 -17.92 4.52
CA LEU A 8 11.22 -17.88 3.05
C LEU A 8 12.15 -16.74 2.57
N LEU A 9 12.11 -15.58 3.22
CA LEU A 9 12.98 -14.44 2.88
C LEU A 9 14.45 -14.73 3.18
N GLU A 10 14.76 -15.35 4.32
CA GLU A 10 16.13 -15.73 4.67
C GLU A 10 16.75 -16.71 3.66
N ARG A 11 15.91 -17.54 3.03
CA ARG A 11 16.35 -18.51 2.02
C ARG A 11 16.52 -17.95 0.62
N LEU A 12 16.00 -16.73 0.33
CA LEU A 12 15.99 -16.20 -1.05
C LEU A 12 17.37 -16.10 -1.67
N ASP A 13 18.41 -15.76 -0.92
CA ASP A 13 19.77 -15.59 -1.42
C ASP A 13 20.43 -16.94 -1.80
N ASP A 14 20.06 -18.02 -1.09
CA ASP A 14 20.59 -19.37 -1.31
C ASP A 14 19.66 -20.24 -2.17
N ASP A 15 18.47 -19.78 -2.47
CA ASP A 15 17.44 -20.54 -3.19
C ASP A 15 17.63 -20.50 -4.70
N ARG A 16 18.50 -21.41 -5.18
CA ARG A 16 18.76 -21.58 -6.62
C ARG A 16 17.53 -22.03 -7.42
N THR A 17 16.50 -22.54 -6.77
CA THR A 17 15.28 -23.05 -7.41
C THR A 17 14.20 -21.98 -7.55
N GLY A 18 14.30 -20.89 -6.81
CA GLY A 18 13.30 -19.81 -6.73
C GLY A 18 11.99 -20.24 -6.06
N GLU A 19 11.98 -21.35 -5.31
CA GLU A 19 10.77 -21.89 -4.68
C GLU A 19 10.28 -20.99 -3.53
N SER A 20 11.21 -20.37 -2.80
CA SER A 20 10.87 -19.41 -1.74
C SER A 20 10.11 -18.21 -2.29
N LEU A 21 10.65 -17.59 -3.35
CA LEU A 21 9.98 -16.46 -4.01
C LEU A 21 8.64 -16.86 -4.63
N ARG A 22 8.59 -18.05 -5.28
CA ARG A 22 7.37 -18.58 -5.86
C ARG A 22 6.29 -18.85 -4.82
N THR A 23 6.68 -19.27 -3.62
CA THR A 23 5.76 -19.49 -2.50
C THR A 23 5.20 -18.15 -1.97
N LEU A 24 6.05 -17.14 -1.80
CA LEU A 24 5.60 -15.79 -1.42
C LEU A 24 4.70 -15.18 -2.50
N TYR A 25 5.04 -15.38 -3.79
CA TYR A 25 4.21 -14.94 -4.91
C TYR A 25 2.81 -15.56 -4.84
N ARG A 26 2.68 -16.87 -4.68
CA ARG A 26 1.37 -17.56 -4.56
C ARG A 26 0.55 -17.09 -3.37
N ARG A 27 1.18 -16.64 -2.29
CA ARG A 27 0.47 -16.16 -1.09
C ARG A 27 -0.09 -14.74 -1.25
N TYR A 28 0.61 -13.89 -1.99
CA TYR A 28 0.34 -12.45 -1.95
C TYR A 28 -0.03 -11.83 -3.31
N SER A 29 0.19 -12.51 -4.43
CA SER A 29 -0.03 -11.94 -5.77
C SER A 29 -1.45 -11.45 -5.99
N ASP A 30 -2.45 -12.24 -5.59
CA ASP A 30 -3.86 -11.91 -5.82
C ASP A 30 -4.31 -10.70 -4.99
N GLU A 31 -3.88 -10.64 -3.71
CA GLU A 31 -4.14 -9.48 -2.87
C GLU A 31 -3.48 -8.20 -3.41
N LEU A 32 -2.22 -8.30 -3.82
CA LEU A 32 -1.45 -7.17 -4.36
C LEU A 32 -2.00 -6.72 -5.71
N TYR A 33 -2.43 -7.67 -6.55
CA TYR A 33 -3.11 -7.36 -7.79
C TYR A 33 -4.41 -6.60 -7.54
N GLY A 34 -5.27 -7.10 -6.63
CA GLY A 34 -6.50 -6.44 -6.25
C GLY A 34 -6.26 -5.01 -5.75
N PHE A 35 -5.27 -4.84 -4.87
CA PHE A 35 -4.85 -3.53 -4.37
C PHE A 35 -4.41 -2.58 -5.51
N ALA A 36 -3.54 -3.06 -6.41
CA ALA A 36 -3.03 -2.26 -7.52
C ALA A 36 -4.14 -1.93 -8.53
N TYR A 37 -5.00 -2.89 -8.84
CA TYR A 37 -6.13 -2.68 -9.75
C TYR A 37 -7.14 -1.66 -9.23
N GLN A 38 -7.52 -1.74 -7.95
CA GLN A 38 -8.38 -0.74 -7.30
C GLN A 38 -7.76 0.67 -7.37
N ALA A 39 -6.44 0.75 -7.23
CA ALA A 39 -5.73 2.02 -7.25
C ALA A 39 -5.55 2.62 -8.65
N LEU A 40 -5.38 1.79 -9.69
CA LEU A 40 -4.97 2.21 -11.03
C LEU A 40 -6.08 2.12 -12.07
N GLY A 41 -7.10 1.27 -11.84
CA GLY A 41 -8.19 1.00 -12.79
C GLY A 41 -7.75 0.30 -14.09
N ASP A 42 -6.54 -0.27 -14.13
CA ASP A 42 -5.93 -0.81 -15.33
C ASP A 42 -5.28 -2.16 -15.02
N ARG A 43 -5.71 -3.19 -15.72
CA ARG A 43 -5.24 -4.57 -15.51
C ARG A 43 -3.75 -4.75 -15.80
N GLY A 44 -3.29 -4.23 -16.94
CA GLY A 44 -1.88 -4.34 -17.32
C GLY A 44 -0.96 -3.61 -16.34
N ALA A 45 -1.35 -2.41 -15.89
CA ALA A 45 -0.60 -1.69 -14.88
C ALA A 45 -0.62 -2.40 -13.51
N ALA A 46 -1.70 -3.08 -13.16
CA ALA A 46 -1.77 -3.87 -11.93
C ALA A 46 -0.81 -5.08 -11.98
N ASP A 47 -0.77 -5.80 -13.12
CA ASP A 47 0.18 -6.90 -13.34
C ASP A 47 1.63 -6.41 -13.25
N GLU A 48 1.95 -5.27 -13.88
CA GLU A 48 3.29 -4.69 -13.80
C GLU A 48 3.66 -4.30 -12.36
N VAL A 49 2.71 -3.76 -11.58
CA VAL A 49 2.95 -3.47 -10.15
C VAL A 49 3.29 -4.74 -9.38
N VAL A 50 2.56 -5.83 -9.58
CA VAL A 50 2.86 -7.12 -8.92
C VAL A 50 4.26 -7.60 -9.28
N GLN A 51 4.64 -7.54 -10.56
CA GLN A 51 5.99 -7.91 -11.02
C GLN A 51 7.07 -7.03 -10.38
N ASP A 52 6.87 -5.70 -10.36
CA ASP A 52 7.79 -4.75 -9.76
C ASP A 52 7.96 -5.01 -8.25
N VAL A 53 6.87 -5.34 -7.56
CA VAL A 53 6.87 -5.68 -6.13
C VAL A 53 7.72 -6.91 -5.87
N PHE A 54 7.50 -8.02 -6.58
CA PHE A 54 8.26 -9.26 -6.33
C PHE A 54 9.70 -9.16 -6.80
N THR A 55 9.98 -8.37 -7.84
CA THR A 55 11.36 -8.00 -8.21
C THR A 55 12.04 -7.22 -7.08
N SER A 56 11.32 -6.29 -6.45
CA SER A 56 11.82 -5.54 -5.30
C SER A 56 12.00 -6.42 -4.06
N VAL A 57 11.07 -7.33 -3.80
CA VAL A 57 11.20 -8.34 -2.72
C VAL A 57 12.48 -9.13 -2.89
N TRP A 58 12.71 -9.68 -4.08
CA TRP A 58 13.91 -10.46 -4.36
C TRP A 58 15.20 -9.64 -4.17
N ARG A 59 15.26 -8.42 -4.68
CA ARG A 59 16.45 -7.56 -4.59
C ARG A 59 16.74 -7.04 -3.19
N ASN A 60 15.70 -6.83 -2.40
CA ASN A 60 15.78 -6.11 -1.13
C ASN A 60 15.39 -6.99 0.08
N ALA A 61 15.35 -8.31 -0.07
CA ALA A 61 15.01 -9.24 1.02
C ALA A 61 15.85 -8.98 2.29
N HIS A 62 17.15 -8.71 2.11
CA HIS A 62 18.09 -8.40 3.17
C HIS A 62 17.74 -7.13 3.99
N THR A 63 16.85 -6.28 3.48
CA THR A 63 16.40 -5.06 4.19
C THR A 63 15.16 -5.30 5.05
N TYR A 64 14.55 -6.47 4.95
CA TYR A 64 13.42 -6.82 5.79
C TYR A 64 13.87 -7.03 7.24
N ASP A 65 13.14 -6.45 8.17
CA ASP A 65 13.36 -6.58 9.60
C ASP A 65 12.01 -6.85 10.27
N GLU A 66 11.84 -8.07 10.77
CA GLU A 66 10.61 -8.52 11.42
C GLU A 66 10.22 -7.67 12.65
N ARG A 67 11.21 -7.08 13.34
CA ARG A 67 10.98 -6.17 14.48
C ARG A 67 10.24 -4.89 14.08
N ARG A 68 10.28 -4.53 12.80
CA ARG A 68 9.65 -3.33 12.23
C ARG A 68 8.26 -3.59 11.67
N GLY A 69 7.83 -4.84 11.59
CA GLY A 69 6.52 -5.25 11.13
C GLY A 69 6.52 -6.55 10.32
N SER A 70 5.33 -7.11 10.12
CA SER A 70 5.15 -8.34 9.35
C SER A 70 5.59 -8.18 7.88
N PHE A 71 5.90 -9.30 7.23
CA PHE A 71 6.19 -9.32 5.78
C PHE A 71 5.05 -8.69 4.98
N ARG A 72 3.80 -8.98 5.34
CA ARG A 72 2.62 -8.38 4.70
C ARG A 72 2.69 -6.85 4.74
N THR A 73 2.98 -6.25 5.90
CA THR A 73 3.14 -4.79 6.03
C THR A 73 4.27 -4.26 5.14
N TRP A 74 5.37 -4.98 5.07
CA TRP A 74 6.53 -4.57 4.29
C TRP A 74 6.26 -4.64 2.78
N VAL A 75 5.66 -5.73 2.29
CA VAL A 75 5.33 -5.90 0.86
C VAL A 75 4.26 -4.92 0.39
N TYR A 76 3.26 -4.62 1.23
CA TYR A 76 2.26 -3.59 0.90
C TYR A 76 2.86 -2.19 0.82
N ARG A 77 3.89 -1.88 1.61
CA ARG A 77 4.64 -0.63 1.47
C ARG A 77 5.36 -0.54 0.12
N ILE A 78 5.93 -1.64 -0.35
CA ILE A 78 6.55 -1.71 -1.68
C ILE A 78 5.48 -1.51 -2.77
N ALA A 79 4.36 -2.23 -2.68
CA ALA A 79 3.26 -2.15 -3.64
C ALA A 79 2.70 -0.73 -3.74
N ARG A 80 2.49 -0.07 -2.60
CA ARG A 80 2.02 1.31 -2.56
C ARG A 80 2.98 2.26 -3.28
N ASN A 81 4.28 2.13 -3.04
CA ASN A 81 5.27 2.96 -3.72
C ASN A 81 5.25 2.72 -5.25
N ALA A 82 5.14 1.46 -5.68
CA ALA A 82 5.02 1.12 -7.10
C ALA A 82 3.76 1.72 -7.75
N VAL A 83 2.61 1.67 -7.06
CA VAL A 83 1.36 2.32 -7.52
C VAL A 83 1.53 3.83 -7.65
N ILE A 84 2.15 4.49 -6.65
CA ILE A 84 2.41 5.93 -6.69
C ILE A 84 3.30 6.28 -7.88
N ASP A 85 4.38 5.54 -8.10
CA ASP A 85 5.28 5.77 -9.23
C ASP A 85 4.58 5.58 -10.58
N LYS A 86 3.70 4.59 -10.70
CA LYS A 86 2.86 4.40 -11.91
C LYS A 86 1.92 5.58 -12.14
N ARG A 87 1.24 6.07 -11.10
CA ARG A 87 0.37 7.26 -11.21
C ARG A 87 1.16 8.50 -11.63
N ARG A 88 2.33 8.73 -11.03
CA ARG A 88 3.19 9.87 -11.40
C ARG A 88 3.67 9.80 -12.85
N ARG A 89 4.08 8.61 -13.32
CA ARG A 89 4.49 8.42 -14.72
C ARG A 89 3.35 8.66 -15.70
N ARG A 90 2.11 8.26 -15.37
CA ARG A 90 0.92 8.56 -16.18
C ARG A 90 0.61 10.05 -16.21
N ALA A 91 0.72 10.76 -15.10
CA ALA A 91 0.48 12.20 -15.02
C ALA A 91 1.48 13.02 -15.83
N VAL A 92 2.72 12.54 -16.00
CA VAL A 92 3.81 13.23 -16.75
C VAL A 92 3.76 12.88 -18.25
N ARG A 93 3.07 11.81 -18.67
CA ARG A 93 2.85 11.49 -20.09
C ARG A 93 1.46 11.94 -20.53
N PRO A 94 1.28 13.16 -21.10
CA PRO A 94 0.02 13.48 -21.75
C PRO A 94 -0.04 12.66 -23.03
N ALA A 95 -1.03 11.78 -23.10
CA ALA A 95 -1.67 11.24 -24.29
C ALA A 95 -0.77 10.92 -25.51
N LEU A 96 -0.15 9.74 -25.50
CA LEU A 96 0.15 8.99 -26.70
C LEU A 96 -0.44 7.55 -26.63
N SER A 97 -1.57 7.38 -26.00
CA SER A 97 -2.44 6.21 -26.22
C SER A 97 -3.84 6.71 -26.58
N VAL A 98 -4.03 6.93 -27.84
CA VAL A 98 -5.33 6.82 -28.48
C VAL A 98 -5.78 5.36 -28.30
N PHE A 99 -7.06 5.18 -27.88
CA PHE A 99 -7.73 3.92 -27.67
C PHE A 99 -7.44 3.17 -26.35
N ASP A 100 -8.04 3.62 -25.28
CA ASP A 100 -9.06 2.89 -24.55
C ASP A 100 -9.85 3.91 -23.69
N GLU A 101 -10.85 4.52 -24.29
CA GLU A 101 -11.95 5.18 -23.57
C GLU A 101 -12.87 4.08 -23.04
N SER A 102 -12.41 3.34 -22.06
CA SER A 102 -13.34 2.79 -21.09
C SER A 102 -13.61 3.89 -20.08
N PRO A 103 -14.85 4.39 -19.95
CA PRO A 103 -15.21 5.31 -18.88
C PRO A 103 -14.77 4.63 -17.59
N GLY A 104 -14.07 5.40 -16.72
CA GLY A 104 -13.50 4.89 -15.50
C GLY A 104 -14.44 3.86 -14.89
N ALA A 105 -13.95 2.63 -14.78
CA ALA A 105 -14.73 1.58 -14.17
C ALA A 105 -15.18 2.16 -12.83
N GLU A 106 -16.48 2.43 -12.70
CA GLU A 106 -17.09 2.47 -11.39
C GLU A 106 -16.47 1.30 -10.64
N PRO A 107 -16.03 1.46 -9.39
CA PRO A 107 -15.49 0.35 -8.63
C PRO A 107 -16.49 -0.77 -8.81
N GLY A 108 -16.14 -1.73 -9.70
CA GLY A 108 -17.04 -2.81 -10.04
C GLY A 108 -17.52 -3.33 -8.72
N ALA A 109 -18.81 -3.45 -8.54
CA ALA A 109 -19.41 -4.05 -7.38
C ALA A 109 -18.89 -5.50 -7.34
N LEU A 110 -17.66 -5.66 -6.87
CA LEU A 110 -17.21 -6.86 -6.24
C LEU A 110 -18.20 -7.01 -5.11
N ASP A 111 -18.87 -8.14 -5.07
CA ASP A 111 -19.78 -8.53 -4.00
C ASP A 111 -19.02 -8.29 -2.69
N GLU A 112 -19.18 -7.07 -2.15
CA GLU A 112 -18.40 -6.62 -1.02
C GLU A 112 -18.89 -7.40 0.17
N SER A 113 -18.03 -8.24 0.72
CA SER A 113 -18.41 -8.99 1.89
C SER A 113 -18.78 -8.00 3.00
N ILE A 114 -19.76 -8.39 3.84
CA ILE A 114 -20.20 -7.60 5.01
C ILE A 114 -18.99 -7.21 5.86
N GLU A 115 -17.96 -8.05 5.93
CA GLU A 115 -16.70 -7.81 6.64
C GLU A 115 -15.88 -6.67 6.01
N GLN A 116 -15.82 -6.61 4.67
CA GLN A 116 -15.12 -5.52 3.97
C GLN A 116 -15.83 -4.18 4.14
N ALA A 117 -17.17 -4.19 4.09
CA ALA A 117 -17.97 -3.01 4.36
C ALA A 117 -17.81 -2.53 5.80
N ALA A 118 -17.80 -3.44 6.78
CA ALA A 118 -17.54 -3.13 8.18
C ALA A 118 -16.15 -2.53 8.40
N LEU A 119 -15.12 -3.12 7.79
CA LEU A 119 -13.74 -2.63 7.89
C LEU A 119 -13.60 -1.21 7.27
N ARG A 120 -14.25 -0.96 6.13
CA ARG A 120 -14.27 0.39 5.53
C ARG A 120 -14.96 1.40 6.43
N TRP A 121 -16.07 1.02 7.05
CA TRP A 121 -16.79 1.88 7.98
C TRP A 121 -15.95 2.21 9.22
N GLN A 122 -15.30 1.21 9.81
CA GLN A 122 -14.38 1.39 10.93
C GLN A 122 -13.22 2.33 10.56
N MET A 123 -12.60 2.14 9.39
CA MET A 123 -11.53 3.01 8.91
C MET A 123 -12.01 4.45 8.69
N ALA A 124 -13.18 4.63 8.08
CA ALA A 124 -13.77 5.96 7.88
C ALA A 124 -14.05 6.66 9.22
N ALA A 125 -14.61 5.93 10.20
CA ALA A 125 -14.86 6.43 11.54
C ALA A 125 -13.55 6.80 12.27
N ALA A 126 -12.51 5.98 12.15
CA ALA A 126 -11.19 6.26 12.73
C ALA A 126 -10.54 7.50 12.09
N LEU A 127 -10.62 7.65 10.78
CA LEU A 127 -10.14 8.84 10.08
C LEU A 127 -10.91 10.10 10.48
N ALA A 128 -12.22 9.98 10.74
CA ALA A 128 -13.05 11.10 11.19
C ALA A 128 -12.64 11.64 12.56
N ARG A 129 -12.05 10.80 13.42
CA ARG A 129 -11.55 11.19 14.75
C ARG A 129 -10.21 11.93 14.72
N LEU A 130 -9.49 11.89 13.59
CA LEU A 130 -8.25 12.66 13.45
C LEU A 130 -8.52 14.16 13.41
N THR A 131 -7.57 14.96 13.94
CA THR A 131 -7.60 16.41 13.72
C THR A 131 -7.49 16.72 12.22
N PRO A 132 -7.98 17.88 11.75
CA PRO A 132 -7.87 18.25 10.33
C PRO A 132 -6.44 18.17 9.79
N GLU A 133 -5.45 18.62 10.57
CA GLU A 133 -4.04 18.63 10.17
C GLU A 133 -3.47 17.21 10.05
N HIS A 134 -3.84 16.31 10.96
CA HIS A 134 -3.41 14.91 10.93
C HIS A 134 -4.04 14.17 9.75
N ARG A 135 -5.36 14.37 9.55
CA ARG A 135 -6.10 13.78 8.43
C ARG A 135 -5.55 14.24 7.08
N GLU A 136 -5.21 15.52 6.97
CA GLU A 136 -4.62 16.11 5.76
C GLU A 136 -3.27 15.45 5.40
N VAL A 137 -2.38 15.27 6.37
CA VAL A 137 -1.09 14.60 6.14
C VAL A 137 -1.30 13.15 5.71
N VAL A 138 -2.25 12.42 6.33
CA VAL A 138 -2.59 11.05 5.92
C VAL A 138 -3.13 11.06 4.49
N ARG A 139 -4.05 11.98 4.15
CA ARG A 139 -4.61 12.10 2.81
C ARG A 139 -3.52 12.35 1.77
N LEU A 140 -2.68 13.34 1.95
CA LEU A 140 -1.60 13.69 1.01
C LEU A 140 -0.58 12.54 0.87
N ALA A 141 -0.21 11.91 1.98
CA ALA A 141 0.76 10.82 1.95
C ALA A 141 0.18 9.53 1.38
N HIS A 142 -1.06 9.15 1.72
CA HIS A 142 -1.63 7.85 1.37
C HIS A 142 -2.48 7.86 0.10
N TYR A 143 -3.25 8.90 -0.16
CA TYR A 143 -4.10 8.96 -1.35
C TYR A 143 -3.43 9.69 -2.52
N GLU A 144 -2.68 10.77 -2.26
CA GLU A 144 -1.98 11.50 -3.31
C GLU A 144 -0.52 11.03 -3.49
N GLY A 145 -0.03 10.21 -2.60
CA GLY A 145 1.29 9.60 -2.71
C GLY A 145 2.45 10.55 -2.56
N MET A 146 2.23 11.68 -1.89
CA MET A 146 3.29 12.67 -1.67
C MET A 146 4.29 12.16 -0.61
N THR A 147 5.55 12.44 -0.85
CA THR A 147 6.59 12.24 0.17
C THR A 147 6.46 13.28 1.28
N MET A 148 7.02 12.99 2.46
CA MET A 148 7.01 13.96 3.58
C MET A 148 7.69 15.29 3.20
N ARG A 149 8.63 15.28 2.28
CA ARG A 149 9.28 16.49 1.75
C ARG A 149 8.33 17.29 0.87
N GLU A 150 7.68 16.66 -0.09
CA GLU A 150 6.70 17.30 -0.96
C GLU A 150 5.53 17.89 -0.17
N ILE A 151 5.06 17.19 0.87
CA ILE A 151 4.02 17.72 1.77
C ILE A 151 4.53 18.95 2.53
N ALA A 152 5.77 18.92 3.03
CA ALA A 152 6.38 20.02 3.74
C ALA A 152 6.48 21.26 2.84
N GLU A 153 6.94 21.09 1.62
CA GLU A 153 7.03 22.15 0.61
C GLU A 153 5.65 22.71 0.24
N ALA A 154 4.69 21.85 -0.05
CA ALA A 154 3.32 22.24 -0.43
C ALA A 154 2.56 22.97 0.70
N LYS A 155 2.86 22.65 1.95
CA LYS A 155 2.22 23.27 3.12
C LYS A 155 3.03 24.43 3.73
N GLY A 156 4.25 24.67 3.26
CA GLY A 156 5.13 25.68 3.84
C GLY A 156 5.54 25.41 5.29
N LEU A 157 5.65 24.12 5.67
CA LEU A 157 5.93 23.69 7.03
C LEU A 157 7.28 22.93 7.09
N PRO A 158 7.98 22.97 8.25
CA PRO A 158 9.17 22.15 8.43
C PRO A 158 8.87 20.66 8.27
N ILE A 159 9.77 19.92 7.62
CA ILE A 159 9.61 18.47 7.40
C ILE A 159 9.46 17.70 8.72
N GLY A 160 10.09 18.17 9.81
CA GLY A 160 9.91 17.62 11.16
C GLY A 160 8.47 17.70 11.65
N THR A 161 7.78 18.82 11.37
CA THR A 161 6.36 18.99 11.68
C THR A 161 5.48 18.01 10.92
N ILE A 162 5.75 17.80 9.63
CA ILE A 162 5.00 16.83 8.83
C ILE A 162 5.22 15.41 9.32
N LYS A 163 6.49 15.05 9.63
CA LYS A 163 6.80 13.72 10.20
C LYS A 163 6.12 13.48 11.53
N SER A 164 6.10 14.47 12.43
CA SER A 164 5.42 14.33 13.72
C SER A 164 3.90 14.23 13.56
N ARG A 165 3.29 15.03 12.69
CA ARG A 165 1.86 14.92 12.36
C ARG A 165 1.50 13.55 11.81
N ALA A 166 2.30 13.02 10.88
CA ALA A 166 2.12 11.67 10.34
C ALA A 166 2.21 10.61 11.42
N TRP A 167 3.20 10.72 12.32
CA TRP A 167 3.38 9.79 13.43
C TRP A 167 2.19 9.81 14.40
N TYR A 168 1.75 11.00 14.83
CA TYR A 168 0.59 11.13 15.72
C TYR A 168 -0.70 10.66 15.05
N ALA A 169 -0.90 10.94 13.77
CA ALA A 169 -2.03 10.44 13.00
C ALA A 169 -2.09 8.91 12.99
N MET A 170 -0.98 8.26 12.64
CA MET A 170 -0.91 6.79 12.61
C MET A 170 -1.11 6.16 13.99
N ARG A 171 -0.55 6.78 15.03
CA ARG A 171 -0.76 6.33 16.42
C ARG A 171 -2.23 6.45 16.84
N SER A 172 -2.87 7.58 16.53
CA SER A 172 -4.29 7.80 16.84
C SER A 172 -5.19 6.82 16.10
N LEU A 173 -4.93 6.57 14.79
CA LEU A 173 -5.67 5.57 14.01
C LEU A 173 -5.56 4.19 14.62
N ARG A 174 -4.35 3.78 14.99
CA ARG A 174 -4.12 2.48 15.61
C ARG A 174 -4.93 2.32 16.91
N LEU A 175 -4.82 3.28 17.83
CA LEU A 175 -5.56 3.23 19.10
C LEU A 175 -7.08 3.19 18.89
N THR A 176 -7.58 3.99 17.94
CA THR A 176 -9.02 4.01 17.63
C THR A 176 -9.50 2.67 17.07
N LEU A 177 -8.70 2.02 16.20
CA LEU A 177 -9.06 0.72 15.64
C LEU A 177 -9.01 -0.39 16.71
N GLU A 178 -7.99 -0.37 17.58
CA GLU A 178 -7.89 -1.29 18.73
C GLU A 178 -9.10 -1.14 19.69
N GLU A 179 -9.55 0.08 19.95
CA GLU A 179 -10.77 0.35 20.75
C GLU A 179 -12.03 -0.22 20.07
N MET A 180 -12.15 -0.08 18.76
CA MET A 180 -13.29 -0.58 18.00
C MET A 180 -13.33 -2.11 17.93
N GLU A 181 -12.16 -2.77 17.82
CA GLU A 181 -12.04 -4.23 17.83
C GLU A 181 -12.38 -4.82 19.21
N GLY A 182 -12.01 -4.12 20.30
CA GLY A 182 -12.28 -4.55 21.67
C GLY A 182 -13.72 -4.31 22.13
N ALA A 183 -14.53 -3.59 21.35
CA ALA A 183 -15.94 -3.28 21.66
C ALA A 183 -16.95 -4.27 21.03
N VAL A 184 -16.47 -5.28 20.29
CA VAL A 184 -17.25 -6.39 19.69
C VAL A 184 -17.07 -7.66 20.51
#